data_558e8229c184b0f9b4029e9f542fbee9
#
_entry.id   558e8229c184b0f9b4029e9f542fbee9
#
_cell.length_a   1.000
_cell.length_b   1.000
_cell.length_c   1.000
_cell.angle_alpha   90.00
_cell.angle_beta   90.00
_cell.angle_gamma   90.00
#
_symmetry.space_group_name_H-M   'P 1'
#
loop_
_entity.id
_entity.type
_entity.pdbx_description
1 polymer ?
#
loop_
_entity_poly.entity_id
_entity_poly.type
_entity_poly.pdbx_seq_one_letter_code
_entity_poly.pdbx_strand_id
1 'polypeptide(L)'
;MKNKRDSREKILQTASRLFQLQGYHATGLNQIIKESGAPKGSLYHYFPNGKEELAIEAVKYTALFIENKMKQTLDSCSDPIEAIQLFIRETASQFDNPETIEGIPVGLVASETALLSEQLHEVCMNAF
;
A
#
# COMPACT_ATOMS: atom_id res chain seq x y z
N MET A 1 -16.31 -19.72 1.87
CA MET A 1 -16.48 -18.88 3.07
C MET A 1 -15.35 -17.88 3.14
N LYS A 2 -15.67 -16.59 3.04
CA LYS A 2 -14.63 -15.54 3.13
C LYS A 2 -14.14 -15.43 4.56
N ASN A 3 -12.86 -15.73 4.77
CA ASN A 3 -12.20 -15.57 6.05
C ASN A 3 -12.11 -14.07 6.42
N LYS A 4 -12.23 -13.73 7.70
CA LYS A 4 -12.07 -12.34 8.19
C LYS A 4 -10.76 -11.72 7.73
N ARG A 5 -9.68 -12.50 7.61
CA ARG A 5 -8.39 -12.05 7.07
C ARG A 5 -8.49 -11.57 5.63
N ASP A 6 -9.28 -12.27 4.80
CA ASP A 6 -9.45 -11.90 3.39
C ASP A 6 -10.06 -10.51 3.21
N SER A 7 -11.05 -10.16 4.03
CA SER A 7 -11.71 -8.85 3.95
C SER A 7 -10.74 -7.73 4.32
N ARG A 8 -9.97 -7.91 5.38
CA ARG A 8 -8.98 -6.90 5.80
C ARG A 8 -7.90 -6.70 4.74
N GLU A 9 -7.34 -7.79 4.22
CA GLU A 9 -6.33 -7.72 3.17
C GLU A 9 -6.85 -7.09 1.88
N LYS A 10 -8.06 -7.46 1.46
CA LYS A 10 -8.69 -6.86 0.28
C LYS A 10 -8.86 -5.35 0.42
N ILE A 11 -9.31 -4.91 1.58
CA ILE A 11 -9.44 -3.48 1.87
C ILE A 11 -8.08 -2.79 1.82
N LEU A 12 -7.05 -3.37 2.44
CA LEU A 12 -5.69 -2.81 2.43
C LEU A 12 -5.10 -2.75 1.03
N GLN A 13 -5.22 -3.83 0.26
CA GLN A 13 -4.70 -3.89 -1.11
C GLN A 13 -5.40 -2.86 -2.00
N THR A 14 -6.71 -2.76 -1.90
CA THR A 14 -7.51 -1.80 -2.67
C THR A 14 -7.15 -0.36 -2.28
N ALA A 15 -7.05 -0.08 -0.99
CA ALA A 15 -6.68 1.23 -0.49
C ALA A 15 -5.28 1.62 -0.96
N SER A 16 -4.31 0.71 -0.84
CA SER A 16 -2.93 0.94 -1.28
C SER A 16 -2.88 1.29 -2.77
N ARG A 17 -3.59 0.52 -3.59
CA ARG A 17 -3.67 0.76 -5.03
C ARG A 17 -4.29 2.11 -5.36
N LEU A 18 -5.42 2.44 -4.73
CA LEU A 18 -6.12 3.71 -4.98
C LEU A 18 -5.32 4.92 -4.50
N PHE A 19 -4.69 4.82 -3.33
CA PHE A 19 -3.81 5.88 -2.83
C PHE A 19 -2.64 6.11 -3.78
N GLN A 20 -2.11 5.05 -4.38
CA GLN A 20 -1.04 5.16 -5.35
C GLN A 20 -1.49 5.80 -6.66
N LEU A 21 -2.65 5.43 -7.15
CA LEU A 21 -3.17 5.93 -8.45
C LEU A 21 -3.76 7.33 -8.36
N GLN A 22 -4.42 7.65 -7.27
CA GLN A 22 -5.23 8.87 -7.12
C GLN A 22 -4.68 9.83 -6.05
N GLY A 23 -3.82 9.37 -5.17
CA GLY A 23 -3.39 10.12 -3.99
C GLY A 23 -4.34 9.97 -2.81
N TYR A 24 -3.91 10.46 -1.66
CA TYR A 24 -4.66 10.32 -0.40
C TYR A 24 -5.98 11.10 -0.44
N HIS A 25 -5.93 12.38 -0.78
CA HIS A 25 -7.11 13.26 -0.73
C HIS A 25 -8.19 12.85 -1.73
N ALA A 26 -7.79 12.40 -2.91
CA ALA A 26 -8.73 12.03 -3.96
C ALA A 26 -9.36 10.65 -3.78
N THR A 27 -8.93 9.87 -2.79
CA THR A 27 -9.45 8.54 -2.52
C THR A 27 -10.46 8.57 -1.38
N GLY A 28 -11.69 8.15 -1.66
CA GLY A 28 -12.74 8.09 -0.65
C GLY A 28 -12.97 6.69 -0.11
N LEU A 29 -13.48 6.58 1.12
CA LEU A 29 -13.79 5.30 1.76
C LEU A 29 -14.85 4.51 1.01
N ASN A 30 -15.84 5.20 0.45
CA ASN A 30 -16.91 4.53 -0.33
C ASN A 30 -16.35 3.86 -1.58
N GLN A 31 -15.40 4.49 -2.25
CA GLN A 31 -14.71 3.90 -3.40
C GLN A 31 -13.92 2.65 -2.99
N ILE A 32 -13.21 2.73 -1.87
CA ILE A 32 -12.43 1.59 -1.35
C ILE A 32 -13.37 0.41 -1.03
N ILE A 33 -14.48 0.67 -0.36
CA ILE A 33 -15.48 -0.36 -0.04
C ILE A 33 -16.00 -1.01 -1.32
N LYS A 34 -16.40 -0.19 -2.29
CA LYS A 34 -16.96 -0.67 -3.56
C LYS A 34 -15.97 -1.53 -4.33
N GLU A 35 -14.73 -1.05 -4.50
CA GLU A 35 -13.74 -1.74 -5.33
C GLU A 35 -13.10 -2.94 -4.63
N SER A 36 -13.05 -2.94 -3.29
CA SER A 36 -12.55 -4.10 -2.54
C SER A 36 -13.52 -5.28 -2.55
N GLY A 37 -14.81 -5.01 -2.79
CA GLY A 37 -15.84 -6.03 -2.70
C GLY A 37 -16.16 -6.47 -1.27
N ALA A 38 -15.60 -5.83 -0.27
CA ALA A 38 -15.86 -6.14 1.14
C ALA A 38 -17.17 -5.50 1.60
N PRO A 39 -17.85 -6.11 2.59
CA PRO A 39 -19.02 -5.48 3.20
C PRO A 39 -18.65 -4.14 3.85
N LYS A 40 -19.55 -3.17 3.77
CA LYS A 40 -19.33 -1.83 4.32
C LYS A 40 -18.93 -1.85 5.79
N GLY A 41 -19.58 -2.71 6.58
CA GLY A 41 -19.26 -2.84 8.01
C GLY A 41 -17.86 -3.35 8.28
N SER A 42 -17.26 -4.11 7.35
CA SER A 42 -15.91 -4.65 7.51
C SER A 42 -14.85 -3.55 7.58
N LEU A 43 -14.96 -2.52 6.77
CA LEU A 43 -13.99 -1.42 6.79
C LEU A 43 -13.95 -0.75 8.15
N TYR A 44 -15.11 -0.37 8.70
CA TYR A 44 -15.19 0.28 10.01
C TYR A 44 -14.89 -0.66 11.16
N HIS A 45 -15.07 -1.97 10.96
CA HIS A 45 -14.67 -2.97 11.95
C HIS A 45 -13.14 -3.06 12.07
N TYR A 46 -12.44 -3.11 10.96
CA TYR A 46 -10.97 -3.22 10.95
C TYR A 46 -10.25 -1.89 11.13
N PHE A 47 -10.88 -0.80 10.67
CA PHE A 47 -10.28 0.55 10.68
C PHE A 47 -11.28 1.53 11.27
N PRO A 48 -11.52 1.45 12.60
CA PRO A 48 -12.57 2.26 13.25
C PRO A 48 -12.31 3.76 13.18
N ASN A 49 -11.06 4.20 13.06
CA ASN A 49 -10.72 5.61 12.93
C ASN A 49 -10.76 6.13 11.49
N GLY A 50 -11.18 5.27 10.56
CA GLY A 50 -11.48 5.67 9.19
C GLY A 50 -10.27 5.77 8.28
N LYS A 51 -10.28 6.77 7.41
CA LYS A 51 -9.34 6.93 6.30
C LYS A 51 -7.88 7.08 6.76
N GLU A 52 -7.64 7.84 7.81
CA GLU A 52 -6.29 8.06 8.33
C GLU A 52 -5.67 6.75 8.84
N GLU A 53 -6.43 5.99 9.64
CA GLU A 53 -5.97 4.68 10.13
C GLU A 53 -5.70 3.73 8.98
N LEU A 54 -6.61 3.71 8.00
CA LEU A 54 -6.45 2.88 6.80
C LEU A 54 -5.19 3.27 6.03
N ALA A 55 -4.91 4.55 5.89
CA ALA A 55 -3.71 5.03 5.21
C ALA A 55 -2.43 4.64 5.96
N ILE A 56 -2.43 4.75 7.29
CA ILE A 56 -1.31 4.33 8.13
C ILE A 56 -1.03 2.84 7.94
N GLU A 57 -2.06 2.02 8.00
CA GLU A 57 -1.92 0.58 7.82
C GLU A 57 -1.52 0.22 6.38
N ALA A 58 -2.00 0.97 5.39
CA ALA A 58 -1.61 0.78 3.99
C ALA A 58 -0.12 1.11 3.76
N VAL A 59 0.40 2.16 4.39
CA VAL A 59 1.85 2.47 4.32
C VAL A 59 2.68 1.35 4.95
N LYS A 60 2.28 0.86 6.12
CA LYS A 60 2.97 -0.27 6.78
C LYS A 60 2.93 -1.53 5.93
N TYR A 61 1.78 -1.83 5.35
CA TYR A 61 1.60 -2.98 4.47
C TYR A 61 2.53 -2.89 3.25
N THR A 62 2.59 -1.73 2.62
CA THR A 62 3.45 -1.48 1.46
C THR A 62 4.93 -1.61 1.82
N ALA A 63 5.35 -1.03 2.93
CA ALA A 63 6.74 -1.11 3.39
C ALA A 63 7.17 -2.56 3.62
N LEU A 64 6.31 -3.35 4.27
CA LEU A 64 6.57 -4.76 4.51
C LEU A 64 6.59 -5.57 3.20
N PHE A 65 5.69 -5.27 2.28
CA PHE A 65 5.62 -5.92 0.97
C PHE A 65 6.91 -5.69 0.18
N ILE A 66 7.39 -4.44 0.13
CA ILE A 66 8.61 -4.06 -0.58
C ILE A 66 9.83 -4.75 0.07
N GLU A 67 9.89 -4.74 1.39
CA GLU A 67 10.97 -5.38 2.14
C GLU A 67 11.05 -6.88 1.84
N ASN A 68 9.90 -7.58 1.88
CA ASN A 68 9.84 -9.01 1.58
C ASN A 68 10.23 -9.30 0.13
N LYS A 69 9.77 -8.49 -0.80
CA LYS A 69 10.10 -8.63 -2.22
C LYS A 69 11.58 -8.41 -2.47
N MET A 70 12.18 -7.42 -1.83
CA MET A 70 13.60 -7.16 -1.91
C MET A 70 14.42 -8.33 -1.38
N LYS A 71 14.04 -8.89 -0.21
CA LYS A 71 14.69 -10.07 0.35
C LYS A 71 14.63 -11.26 -0.59
N GLN A 72 13.45 -11.55 -1.14
CA GLN A 72 13.27 -12.65 -2.08
C GLN A 72 14.16 -12.49 -3.33
N THR A 73 14.23 -11.28 -3.86
CA THR A 73 15.06 -10.99 -5.04
C THR A 73 16.54 -11.15 -4.72
N LEU A 74 16.98 -10.65 -3.57
CA LEU A 74 18.38 -10.80 -3.13
C LEU A 74 18.75 -12.27 -2.92
N ASP A 75 17.84 -13.07 -2.35
CA ASP A 75 18.07 -14.49 -2.11
C ASP A 75 18.06 -15.31 -3.40
N SER A 76 17.37 -14.85 -4.43
CA SER A 76 17.28 -15.57 -5.72
C SER A 76 18.50 -15.38 -6.61
N CYS A 77 19.32 -14.37 -6.36
CA CYS A 77 20.49 -14.04 -7.16
C CYS A 77 21.77 -14.22 -6.34
N SER A 78 22.79 -14.84 -6.94
CA SER A 78 24.11 -14.98 -6.31
C SER A 78 24.93 -13.69 -6.36
N ASP A 79 24.68 -12.84 -7.36
CA ASP A 79 25.36 -11.55 -7.53
C ASP A 79 24.45 -10.41 -7.03
N PRO A 80 24.90 -9.62 -6.04
CA PRO A 80 24.12 -8.48 -5.53
C PRO A 80 23.77 -7.45 -6.60
N ILE A 81 24.63 -7.24 -7.58
CA ILE A 81 24.38 -6.28 -8.67
C ILE A 81 23.21 -6.76 -9.55
N GLU A 82 23.19 -8.04 -9.91
CA GLU A 82 22.09 -8.64 -10.65
C GLU A 82 20.78 -8.56 -9.86
N ALA A 83 20.83 -8.80 -8.56
CA ALA A 83 19.65 -8.72 -7.69
C ALA A 83 19.05 -7.32 -7.69
N ILE A 84 19.87 -6.28 -7.58
CA ILE A 84 19.44 -4.89 -7.62
C ILE A 84 18.83 -4.54 -8.98
N GLN A 85 19.49 -4.95 -10.06
CA GLN A 85 18.99 -4.73 -11.42
C GLN A 85 17.65 -5.42 -11.66
N LEU A 86 17.51 -6.64 -11.18
CA LEU A 86 16.25 -7.40 -11.28
C LEU A 86 15.14 -6.71 -10.50
N PHE A 87 15.43 -6.27 -9.29
CA PHE A 87 14.47 -5.55 -8.44
C PHE A 87 13.98 -4.26 -9.12
N ILE A 88 14.89 -3.46 -9.67
CA ILE A 88 14.55 -2.23 -10.38
C ILE A 88 13.68 -2.54 -11.60
N ARG A 89 14.04 -3.58 -12.36
CA ARG A 89 13.32 -3.98 -13.57
C ARG A 89 11.90 -4.46 -13.26
N GLU A 90 11.75 -5.29 -12.23
CA GLU A 90 10.43 -5.76 -11.78
C GLU A 90 9.56 -4.60 -11.26
N THR A 91 10.16 -3.67 -10.52
CA THR A 91 9.45 -2.50 -10.03
C THR A 91 8.99 -1.61 -11.19
N ALA A 92 9.87 -1.37 -12.16
CA ALA A 92 9.54 -0.57 -13.34
C ALA A 92 8.42 -1.20 -14.17
N SER A 93 8.40 -2.53 -14.29
CA SER A 93 7.38 -3.23 -15.08
C SER A 93 5.96 -3.10 -14.50
N GLN A 94 5.83 -2.82 -13.20
CA GLN A 94 4.52 -2.61 -12.58
C GLN A 94 3.81 -1.36 -13.13
N PHE A 95 4.56 -0.37 -13.59
CA PHE A 95 3.97 0.84 -14.16
C PHE A 95 3.42 0.66 -15.58
N ASP A 96 3.75 -0.45 -16.23
CA ASP A 96 3.22 -0.76 -17.57
C ASP A 96 1.74 -1.13 -17.52
N ASN A 97 1.24 -1.62 -16.39
CA ASN A 97 -0.15 -1.98 -16.20
C ASN A 97 -0.66 -1.45 -14.85
N PRO A 98 -1.54 -0.43 -14.85
CA PRO A 98 -2.05 0.16 -13.60
C PRO A 98 -2.76 -0.84 -12.68
N GLU A 99 -3.30 -1.93 -13.21
CA GLU A 99 -3.98 -2.95 -12.41
C GLU A 99 -3.02 -3.78 -11.56
N THR A 100 -1.75 -3.85 -11.96
CA THR A 100 -0.72 -4.61 -11.24
C THR A 100 0.11 -3.76 -10.30
N ILE A 101 -0.19 -2.48 -10.18
CA ILE A 101 0.51 -1.58 -9.27
C ILE A 101 0.20 -1.99 -7.83
N GLU A 102 1.22 -2.39 -7.12
CA GLU A 102 1.16 -2.77 -5.71
C GLU A 102 2.00 -1.80 -4.88
N GLY A 103 1.41 -1.32 -3.81
CA GLY A 103 2.07 -0.38 -2.94
C GLY A 103 1.69 1.06 -3.24
N ILE A 104 2.04 1.95 -2.34
CA ILE A 104 1.78 3.38 -2.44
C ILE A 104 3.07 4.15 -2.66
N PRO A 105 3.02 5.26 -3.44
CA PRO A 105 4.14 6.18 -3.48
C PRO A 105 4.20 6.92 -2.13
N VAL A 106 4.95 6.36 -1.19
CA VAL A 106 5.04 6.88 0.18
C VAL A 106 5.40 8.36 0.18
N GLY A 107 6.27 8.79 -0.75
CA GLY A 107 6.62 10.19 -0.90
C GLY A 107 5.45 11.09 -1.24
N LEU A 108 4.52 10.64 -2.09
CA LEU A 108 3.31 11.39 -2.44
C LEU A 108 2.37 11.50 -1.24
N VAL A 109 2.12 10.39 -0.55
CA VAL A 109 1.28 10.39 0.66
C VAL A 109 1.90 11.26 1.74
N ALA A 110 3.21 11.19 1.95
CA ALA A 110 3.92 12.04 2.90
C ALA A 110 3.77 13.52 2.55
N SER A 111 3.91 13.88 1.27
CA SER A 111 3.77 15.25 0.78
C SER A 111 2.36 15.79 1.01
N GLU A 112 1.32 15.00 0.71
CA GLU A 112 -0.08 15.40 0.87
C GLU A 112 -0.49 15.54 2.33
N THR A 113 0.10 14.76 3.24
CA THR A 113 -0.39 14.64 4.61
C THR A 113 0.54 15.22 5.67
N ALA A 114 1.71 15.71 5.29
CA ALA A 114 2.72 16.21 6.22
C ALA A 114 2.21 17.29 7.19
N LEU A 115 1.30 18.14 6.72
CA LEU A 115 0.73 19.23 7.53
C LEU A 115 -0.63 18.88 8.15
N LEU A 116 -1.21 17.74 7.79
CA LEU A 116 -2.55 17.35 8.20
C LEU A 116 -2.57 16.27 9.27
N SER A 117 -1.57 15.40 9.29
CA SER A 117 -1.52 14.28 10.21
C SER A 117 -0.09 13.98 10.62
N GLU A 118 0.19 14.22 11.90
CA GLU A 118 1.49 13.90 12.49
C GLU A 118 1.77 12.40 12.48
N GLN A 119 0.74 11.59 12.77
CA GLN A 119 0.86 10.12 12.76
C GLN A 119 1.18 9.58 11.37
N LEU A 120 0.52 10.09 10.35
CA LEU A 120 0.73 9.67 8.98
C LEU A 120 2.11 10.10 8.48
N HIS A 121 2.52 11.32 8.82
CA HIS A 121 3.87 11.82 8.52
C HIS A 121 4.94 10.92 9.14
N GLU A 122 4.79 10.59 10.41
CA GLU A 122 5.74 9.76 11.14
C GLU A 122 5.87 8.35 10.54
N VAL A 123 4.73 7.73 10.18
CA VAL A 123 4.73 6.40 9.58
C VAL A 123 5.36 6.41 8.19
N CYS A 124 5.16 7.47 7.42
CA CYS A 124 5.82 7.63 6.11
C CYS A 124 7.32 7.81 6.24
N MET A 125 7.76 8.60 7.22
CA MET A 125 9.19 8.78 7.48
C MET A 125 9.88 7.47 7.90
N ASN A 126 9.19 6.67 8.69
CA ASN A 126 9.72 5.36 9.11
C ASN A 126 9.80 4.34 7.97
N ALA A 127 9.00 4.52 6.91
CA ALA A 127 9.02 3.64 5.74
C ALA A 127 10.22 3.91 4.81
N PHE A 128 10.84 5.10 4.92
CA PHE A 128 12.06 5.41 4.21
C PHE A 128 13.28 4.89 5.01
#